data_c9ee998417b8d916d9c2586faa4ed6a4
#
_entry.id   c9ee998417b8d916d9c2586faa4ed6a4
#
_cell.length_a   1.000
_cell.length_b   1.000
_cell.length_c   1.000
_cell.angle_alpha   90.00
_cell.angle_beta   90.00
_cell.angle_gamma   90.00
#
_symmetry.space_group_name_H-M   'P 1'
#
loop_
_entity.id
_entity.type
_entity.pdbx_description
1 polymer ?
#
loop_
_entity_poly.entity_id
_entity_poly.type
_entity_poly.pdbx_seq_one_letter_code
_entity_poly.pdbx_strand_id
1 'polypeptide(L)'
;MKHLLISMLILLLVPALCACGSNAEEPAEKTYSIAEAGSWTDGTYTAQADGYGGSFDVTVTISGGQISDITAGANNETPEYGGAAIETMIPAMIDAQTYDVDATSGATTTSDSLRDAVARCLEQASK
;
A
#
# COMPACT_ATOMS: atom_id res chain seq x y z
N MET A 1 -24.62 63.14 -2.06
CA MET A 1 -24.12 63.43 -3.37
C MET A 1 -23.59 62.15 -3.98
N LYS A 2 -24.39 61.61 -4.77
CA LYS A 2 -24.08 61.05 -6.09
C LYS A 2 -22.83 60.20 -6.20
N HIS A 3 -22.97 58.98 -5.97
CA HIS A 3 -22.02 58.02 -6.46
C HIS A 3 -22.77 56.78 -6.86
N LEU A 4 -23.08 56.87 -7.93
CA LEU A 4 -22.81 56.14 -9.13
C LEU A 4 -22.34 54.76 -8.87
N LEU A 5 -23.31 53.93 -8.79
CA LEU A 5 -23.22 52.51 -8.85
C LEU A 5 -22.77 52.08 -10.23
N ILE A 6 -21.55 51.70 -10.35
CA ILE A 6 -21.11 50.89 -11.48
C ILE A 6 -21.16 49.45 -11.04
N SER A 7 -22.30 48.89 -11.28
CA SER A 7 -22.50 47.46 -11.27
C SER A 7 -21.71 46.86 -12.42
N MET A 8 -20.52 46.45 -12.15
CA MET A 8 -19.74 45.67 -13.11
C MET A 8 -20.06 44.19 -12.89
N LEU A 9 -21.07 43.79 -13.61
CA LEU A 9 -21.42 42.40 -13.80
C LEU A 9 -20.27 41.70 -14.52
N ILE A 10 -19.34 41.18 -13.78
CA ILE A 10 -18.35 40.26 -14.33
C ILE A 10 -19.04 38.92 -14.47
N LEU A 11 -19.53 38.69 -15.64
CA LEU A 11 -19.95 37.38 -16.11
C LEU A 11 -18.68 36.50 -16.21
N LEU A 12 -18.40 35.77 -15.15
CA LEU A 12 -17.38 34.77 -15.15
C LEU A 12 -17.87 33.60 -15.99
N LEU A 13 -17.52 33.64 -17.23
CA LEU A 13 -17.63 32.53 -18.14
C LEU A 13 -16.63 31.49 -17.65
N VAL A 14 -17.09 30.57 -16.83
CA VAL A 14 -16.33 29.36 -16.50
C VAL A 14 -16.34 28.49 -17.75
N PRO A 15 -15.23 28.30 -18.43
CA PRO A 15 -15.18 27.24 -19.43
C PRO A 15 -15.37 25.95 -18.68
N ALA A 16 -16.46 25.28 -18.94
CA ALA A 16 -16.60 23.89 -18.61
C ALA A 16 -15.46 23.16 -19.34
N LEU A 17 -14.38 22.96 -18.63
CA LEU A 17 -13.37 22.03 -19.06
C LEU A 17 -14.06 20.66 -19.01
N CYS A 18 -14.54 20.24 -20.14
CA CYS A 18 -14.91 18.87 -20.34
C CYS A 18 -13.64 18.07 -20.09
N ALA A 19 -13.46 17.60 -18.87
CA ALA A 19 -12.47 16.59 -18.60
C ALA A 19 -12.87 15.40 -19.46
N CYS A 20 -12.12 15.19 -20.51
CA CYS A 20 -12.15 13.93 -21.22
C CYS A 20 -11.86 12.86 -20.19
N GLY A 21 -12.89 12.11 -19.79
CA GLY A 21 -12.72 10.94 -19.00
C GLY A 21 -11.87 9.96 -19.76
N SER A 22 -10.57 10.00 -19.54
CA SER A 22 -9.78 8.80 -19.68
C SER A 22 -10.20 7.93 -18.50
N ASN A 23 -10.90 6.84 -18.77
CA ASN A 23 -11.11 5.77 -17.84
C ASN A 23 -9.78 5.04 -17.63
N ALA A 24 -8.80 5.74 -17.11
CA ALA A 24 -7.77 5.10 -16.34
C ALA A 24 -8.38 4.93 -14.96
N GLU A 25 -8.93 3.75 -14.70
CA GLU A 25 -9.15 3.32 -13.33
C GLU A 25 -7.75 3.29 -12.69
N GLU A 26 -7.42 4.35 -11.99
CA GLU A 26 -6.36 4.27 -11.01
C GLU A 26 -6.74 3.14 -10.07
N PRO A 27 -5.86 2.15 -9.85
CA PRO A 27 -6.13 1.13 -8.86
C PRO A 27 -6.48 1.86 -7.57
N ALA A 28 -7.66 1.59 -7.02
CA ALA A 28 -8.11 2.21 -5.78
C ALA A 28 -6.99 2.02 -4.75
N GLU A 29 -6.44 3.11 -4.22
CA GLU A 29 -5.47 3.04 -3.16
C GLU A 29 -6.10 2.31 -1.98
N LYS A 30 -5.53 1.16 -1.65
CA LYS A 30 -5.97 0.39 -0.49
C LYS A 30 -5.59 1.18 0.75
N THR A 31 -6.58 1.54 1.54
CA THR A 31 -6.37 2.24 2.81
C THR A 31 -6.40 1.23 3.94
N TYR A 32 -5.36 1.24 4.76
CA TYR A 32 -5.23 0.38 5.93
C TYR A 32 -5.31 1.22 7.20
N SER A 33 -5.93 0.66 8.24
CA SER A 33 -5.96 1.26 9.58
C SER A 33 -4.86 0.63 10.43
N ILE A 34 -3.64 1.11 10.26
CA ILE A 34 -2.45 0.59 10.92
C ILE A 34 -1.98 1.58 11.98
N ALA A 35 -1.77 1.09 13.21
CA ALA A 35 -1.18 1.85 14.29
C ALA A 35 0.32 2.13 14.03
N GLU A 36 0.88 3.07 14.79
CA GLU A 36 2.31 3.39 14.69
C GLU A 36 3.20 2.21 15.09
N ALA A 37 4.35 2.09 14.45
CA ALA A 37 5.36 1.11 14.83
C ALA A 37 5.77 1.29 16.29
N GLY A 38 5.88 0.18 17.01
CA GLY A 38 6.14 0.17 18.45
C GLY A 38 4.88 0.02 19.30
N SER A 39 3.69 0.19 18.73
CA SER A 39 2.40 0.06 19.44
C SER A 39 1.58 -1.16 19.04
N TRP A 40 2.08 -1.98 18.12
CA TRP A 40 1.38 -3.17 17.68
C TRP A 40 1.29 -4.21 18.79
N THR A 41 0.20 -4.97 18.79
CA THR A 41 0.01 -6.07 19.75
C THR A 41 0.88 -7.25 19.39
N ASP A 42 1.63 -7.76 20.34
CA ASP A 42 2.49 -8.93 20.17
C ASP A 42 1.66 -10.15 19.74
N GLY A 43 2.18 -10.90 18.82
CA GLY A 43 1.54 -12.08 18.29
C GLY A 43 2.03 -12.43 16.89
N THR A 44 1.38 -13.41 16.30
CA THR A 44 1.66 -13.88 14.95
C THR A 44 0.41 -13.69 14.10
N TYR A 45 0.55 -13.02 12.97
CA TYR A 45 -0.53 -12.65 12.09
C TYR A 45 -0.25 -13.17 10.69
N THR A 46 -1.27 -13.72 10.04
CA THR A 46 -1.14 -14.29 8.70
C THR A 46 -2.15 -13.65 7.75
N ALA A 47 -1.72 -13.37 6.54
CA ALA A 47 -2.55 -12.94 5.45
C ALA A 47 -2.04 -13.56 4.14
N GLN A 48 -2.94 -13.74 3.19
CA GLN A 48 -2.59 -14.31 1.90
C GLN A 48 -2.19 -13.22 0.91
N ALA A 49 -1.10 -13.43 0.20
CA ALA A 49 -0.66 -12.63 -0.92
C ALA A 49 -1.01 -13.33 -2.22
N ASP A 50 -1.45 -12.59 -3.22
CA ASP A 50 -1.75 -13.08 -4.55
C ASP A 50 -0.65 -12.65 -5.51
N GLY A 51 0.43 -13.42 -5.54
CA GLY A 51 1.58 -13.19 -6.38
C GLY A 51 1.36 -13.60 -7.84
N TYR A 52 2.36 -13.38 -8.67
CA TYR A 52 2.31 -13.75 -10.07
C TYR A 52 2.23 -15.28 -10.27
N GLY A 53 2.91 -16.04 -9.42
CA GLY A 53 2.89 -17.51 -9.44
C GLY A 53 1.72 -18.15 -8.69
N GLY A 54 0.81 -17.35 -8.14
CA GLY A 54 -0.34 -17.79 -7.36
C GLY A 54 -0.33 -17.27 -5.93
N SER A 55 -1.27 -17.71 -5.12
CA SER A 55 -1.41 -17.28 -3.74
C SER A 55 -0.38 -17.97 -2.83
N PHE A 56 0.11 -17.23 -1.85
CA PHE A 56 0.96 -17.77 -0.78
C PHE A 56 0.70 -17.04 0.54
N ASP A 57 0.97 -17.70 1.65
CA ASP A 57 0.75 -17.13 2.97
C ASP A 57 1.93 -16.26 3.37
N VAL A 58 1.63 -15.09 3.95
CA VAL A 58 2.60 -14.20 4.57
C VAL A 58 2.30 -14.12 6.06
N THR A 59 3.31 -14.39 6.86
CA THR A 59 3.20 -14.38 8.32
C THR A 59 4.10 -13.30 8.89
N VAL A 60 3.52 -12.41 9.71
CA VAL A 60 4.21 -11.34 10.42
C VAL A 60 4.20 -11.66 11.90
N THR A 61 5.36 -11.69 12.53
CA THR A 61 5.50 -11.83 13.98
C THR A 61 5.82 -10.48 14.60
N ILE A 62 5.02 -10.09 15.60
CA ILE A 62 5.20 -8.88 16.39
C ILE A 62 5.72 -9.27 17.77
N SER A 63 6.78 -8.63 18.20
CA SER A 63 7.38 -8.78 19.52
C SER A 63 7.84 -7.41 20.04
N GLY A 64 7.44 -7.07 21.25
CA GLY A 64 7.73 -5.76 21.83
C GLY A 64 7.11 -4.59 21.06
N GLY A 65 5.97 -4.83 20.41
CA GLY A 65 5.28 -3.83 19.59
C GLY A 65 5.90 -3.58 18.22
N GLN A 66 6.88 -4.38 17.80
CA GLN A 66 7.63 -4.21 16.56
C GLN A 66 7.59 -5.47 15.70
N ILE A 67 7.80 -5.31 14.40
CA ILE A 67 7.99 -6.44 13.50
C ILE A 67 9.31 -7.11 13.86
N SER A 68 9.25 -8.34 14.33
CA SER A 68 10.44 -9.16 14.63
C SER A 68 10.78 -10.11 13.50
N ASP A 69 9.80 -10.55 12.73
CA ASP A 69 9.98 -11.43 11.60
C ASP A 69 8.83 -11.33 10.58
N ILE A 70 9.15 -11.58 9.33
CA ILE A 70 8.19 -11.77 8.24
C ILE A 70 8.61 -12.98 7.44
N THR A 71 7.70 -13.92 7.24
CA THR A 71 7.95 -15.12 6.43
C THR A 71 6.94 -15.22 5.29
N ALA A 72 7.42 -15.59 4.12
CA ALA A 72 6.58 -16.03 3.01
C ALA A 72 6.53 -17.55 2.99
N GLY A 73 5.35 -18.11 2.94
CA GLY A 73 5.14 -19.54 2.84
C GLY A 73 5.55 -20.10 1.48
N ALA A 74 5.34 -21.40 1.30
CA ALA A 74 5.61 -22.06 0.03
C ALA A 74 4.86 -21.32 -1.11
N ASN A 75 5.58 -21.01 -2.16
CA ASN A 75 5.07 -20.27 -3.31
C ASN A 75 5.68 -20.78 -4.61
N ASN A 76 5.07 -20.41 -5.71
CA ASN A 76 5.52 -20.77 -7.06
C ASN A 76 6.04 -19.52 -7.81
N GLU A 77 6.58 -18.56 -7.06
CA GLU A 77 7.18 -17.38 -7.66
C GLU A 77 8.43 -17.74 -8.45
N THR A 78 8.65 -17.05 -9.57
CA THR A 78 9.87 -17.21 -10.36
C THR A 78 11.07 -16.71 -9.55
N PRO A 79 12.12 -17.51 -9.35
CA PRO A 79 13.23 -17.16 -8.47
C PRO A 79 13.89 -15.81 -8.80
N GLU A 80 14.04 -15.49 -10.09
CA GLU A 80 14.72 -14.27 -10.57
C GLU A 80 13.85 -13.02 -10.48
N TYR A 81 12.54 -13.16 -10.24
CA TYR A 81 11.58 -12.05 -10.21
C TYR A 81 10.82 -12.00 -8.89
N GLY A 82 9.73 -12.72 -8.78
CA GLY A 82 8.90 -12.73 -7.57
C GLY A 82 9.63 -13.26 -6.35
N GLY A 83 10.41 -14.33 -6.49
CA GLY A 83 11.27 -14.85 -5.45
C GLY A 83 12.30 -13.82 -4.97
N ALA A 84 12.97 -13.15 -5.90
CA ALA A 84 13.92 -12.08 -5.58
C ALA A 84 13.24 -10.88 -4.90
N ALA A 85 11.99 -10.55 -5.28
CA ALA A 85 11.22 -9.51 -4.63
C ALA A 85 10.94 -9.85 -3.16
N ILE A 86 10.50 -11.06 -2.87
CA ILE A 86 10.27 -11.55 -1.51
C ILE A 86 11.55 -11.46 -0.67
N GLU A 87 12.66 -11.97 -1.19
CA GLU A 87 13.96 -11.96 -0.49
C GLU A 87 14.51 -10.57 -0.22
N THR A 88 14.20 -9.60 -1.07
CA THR A 88 14.69 -8.22 -0.95
C THR A 88 13.78 -7.37 -0.07
N MET A 89 12.47 -7.51 -0.24
CA MET A 89 11.49 -6.63 0.43
C MET A 89 11.29 -7.00 1.90
N ILE A 90 11.32 -8.28 2.26
CA ILE A 90 11.11 -8.71 3.64
C ILE A 90 12.13 -8.08 4.60
N PRO A 91 13.45 -8.16 4.36
CA PRO A 91 14.42 -7.50 5.21
C PRO A 91 14.22 -5.97 5.27
N ALA A 92 13.88 -5.35 4.15
CA ALA A 92 13.61 -3.91 4.10
C ALA A 92 12.39 -3.51 4.95
N MET A 93 11.33 -4.31 4.94
CA MET A 93 10.13 -4.09 5.76
C MET A 93 10.44 -4.21 7.26
N ILE A 94 11.26 -5.18 7.64
CA ILE A 94 11.69 -5.37 9.05
C ILE A 94 12.56 -4.20 9.49
N ASP A 95 13.54 -3.80 8.69
CA ASP A 95 14.44 -2.70 9.01
C ASP A 95 13.71 -1.37 9.12
N ALA A 96 12.79 -1.09 8.20
CA ALA A 96 12.00 0.14 8.17
C ALA A 96 10.77 0.09 9.09
N GLN A 97 10.40 -1.06 9.63
CA GLN A 97 9.20 -1.24 10.45
C GLN A 97 7.91 -0.78 9.74
N THR A 98 7.78 -1.12 8.47
CA THR A 98 6.63 -0.76 7.64
C THR A 98 6.45 -1.77 6.50
N TYR A 99 5.23 -1.87 5.99
CA TYR A 99 4.95 -2.59 4.75
C TYR A 99 5.32 -1.77 3.50
N ASP A 100 5.38 -0.45 3.65
CA ASP A 100 5.54 0.49 2.54
C ASP A 100 7.03 0.67 2.19
N VAL A 101 7.56 -0.33 1.52
CA VAL A 101 8.91 -0.33 0.94
C VAL A 101 8.83 -0.39 -0.59
N ASP A 102 9.91 -0.04 -1.27
CA ASP A 102 9.95 -0.04 -2.72
C ASP A 102 9.68 -1.42 -3.32
N ALA A 103 8.90 -1.44 -4.39
CA ALA A 103 8.69 -2.64 -5.20
C ALA A 103 9.98 -3.03 -5.91
N THR A 104 10.17 -4.33 -6.10
CA THR A 104 11.27 -4.85 -6.90
C THR A 104 10.93 -4.71 -8.39
N SER A 105 11.82 -4.09 -9.14
CA SER A 105 11.68 -3.93 -10.59
C SER A 105 11.52 -5.28 -11.29
N GLY A 106 10.54 -5.38 -12.17
CA GLY A 106 10.20 -6.60 -12.89
C GLY A 106 9.31 -7.59 -12.12
N ALA A 107 8.96 -7.29 -10.86
CA ALA A 107 8.11 -8.13 -10.00
C ALA A 107 7.02 -7.32 -9.30
N THR A 108 6.36 -6.41 -10.00
CA THR A 108 5.37 -5.49 -9.44
C THR A 108 4.18 -6.21 -8.80
N THR A 109 3.64 -7.22 -9.48
CA THR A 109 2.49 -7.99 -8.96
C THR A 109 2.81 -8.65 -7.62
N THR A 110 3.93 -9.35 -7.52
CA THR A 110 4.36 -9.99 -6.28
C THR A 110 4.72 -8.96 -5.21
N SER A 111 5.39 -7.88 -5.59
CA SER A 111 5.74 -6.79 -4.67
C SER A 111 4.50 -6.14 -4.05
N ASP A 112 3.51 -5.81 -4.86
CA ASP A 112 2.29 -5.16 -4.39
C ASP A 112 1.45 -6.11 -3.53
N SER A 113 1.36 -7.38 -3.89
CA SER A 113 0.64 -8.37 -3.09
C SER A 113 1.34 -8.67 -1.76
N LEU A 114 2.66 -8.64 -1.72
CA LEU A 114 3.43 -8.78 -0.47
C LEU A 114 3.19 -7.59 0.46
N ARG A 115 3.23 -6.36 -0.07
CA ARG A 115 2.88 -5.16 0.70
C ARG A 115 1.47 -5.25 1.29
N ASP A 116 0.50 -5.62 0.47
CA ASP A 116 -0.89 -5.77 0.88
C ASP A 116 -1.04 -6.80 2.01
N ALA A 117 -0.41 -7.96 1.89
CA ALA A 117 -0.48 -9.00 2.90
C ALA A 117 0.15 -8.56 4.22
N VAL A 118 1.32 -7.93 4.18
CA VAL A 118 1.98 -7.39 5.39
C VAL A 118 1.14 -6.27 6.01
N ALA A 119 0.58 -5.36 5.21
CA ALA A 119 -0.29 -4.31 5.69
C ALA A 119 -1.51 -4.87 6.43
N ARG A 120 -2.16 -5.90 5.90
CA ARG A 120 -3.29 -6.58 6.56
C ARG A 120 -2.90 -7.27 7.85
N CYS A 121 -1.70 -7.83 7.94
CA CYS A 121 -1.17 -8.37 9.19
C CYS A 121 -0.96 -7.26 10.24
N LEU A 122 -0.37 -6.13 9.84
CA LEU A 122 -0.16 -4.99 10.74
C LEU A 122 -1.49 -4.35 11.17
N GLU A 123 -2.49 -4.33 10.30
CA GLU A 123 -3.84 -3.89 10.66
C GLU A 123 -4.48 -4.80 11.72
N GLN A 124 -4.31 -6.11 11.61
CA GLN A 124 -4.74 -7.06 12.65
C GLN A 124 -4.03 -6.81 13.98
N ALA A 125 -2.74 -6.52 13.95
CA ALA A 125 -1.94 -6.21 15.14
C ALA A 125 -2.24 -4.83 15.75
N SER A 126 -3.01 -4.01 15.06
CA SER A 126 -3.38 -2.66 15.49
C SER A 126 -4.72 -2.58 16.25
N LYS A 127 -5.35 -3.70 16.49
CA LYS A 127 -6.67 -3.81 17.15
C LYS A 127 -6.55 -4.05 18.65
#